data_c6bae4039f8c5dfbd8d3170d1ee89d25
#
_entry.id   c6bae4039f8c5dfbd8d3170d1ee89d25
#
_cell.length_a   1.000
_cell.length_b   1.000
_cell.length_c   1.000
_cell.angle_alpha   90.00
_cell.angle_beta   90.00
_cell.angle_gamma   90.00
#
_symmetry.space_group_name_H-M   'P 1'
#
loop_
_entity.id
_entity.type
_entity.pdbx_description
1 polymer ?
#
loop_
_entity_poly.entity_id
_entity_poly.type
_entity_poly.pdbx_seq_one_letter_code
_entity_poly.pdbx_strand_id
1 'polypeptide(L)'
;AISIVLIYTVPQTTSALQFAYIFVTYNLCTTVCYTALNLPYGSLSAMMTRISKERDMLSIFRMALSPLGKILAVSATLPLIKVFGDNQLAWVKVMSIWAVLALLLLLICFYKCKETVVLEKTQKTEKIPARQALRFLALNKYFWIAMTIWTMQNVIACITGIILPYYCKYIFFDDSLYGLLYLVETIVMIAVILLVCPTLLRKYGKRNMSLVGIIL
;
A
#
# COMPACT_ATOMS: atom_id res chain seq x y z
N ALA A 1 14.42 4.70 1.56
CA ALA A 1 15.39 3.82 2.18
C ALA A 1 15.92 4.41 3.50
N ILE A 2 16.59 5.57 3.48
CA ILE A 2 17.18 6.21 4.67
C ILE A 2 16.13 6.44 5.78
N SER A 3 14.94 6.91 5.46
CA SER A 3 13.87 7.18 6.43
C SER A 3 13.42 5.95 7.22
N ILE A 4 13.48 4.75 6.63
CA ILE A 4 13.15 3.49 7.33
C ILE A 4 14.20 3.20 8.41
N VAL A 5 15.47 3.39 8.10
CA VAL A 5 16.57 3.15 9.07
C VAL A 5 16.50 4.15 10.22
N LEU A 6 16.19 5.42 9.93
CA LEU A 6 16.07 6.47 10.96
C LEU A 6 15.01 6.16 12.01
N ILE A 7 13.88 5.54 11.68
CA ILE A 7 12.84 5.17 12.65
C ILE A 7 13.39 4.25 13.74
N TYR A 8 14.29 3.32 13.35
CA TYR A 8 14.83 2.31 14.27
C TYR A 8 16.13 2.76 14.97
N THR A 9 16.71 3.90 14.55
CA THR A 9 17.92 4.48 15.17
C THR A 9 17.52 5.52 16.21
N VAL A 10 16.86 5.07 17.29
CA VAL A 10 16.43 5.97 18.36
C VAL A 10 17.62 6.35 19.24
N PRO A 11 17.96 7.64 19.41
CA PRO A 11 19.06 8.07 20.26
C PRO A 11 18.71 7.86 21.75
N GLN A 12 19.71 7.48 22.54
CA GLN A 12 19.61 7.32 24.00
C GLN A 12 19.64 8.70 24.66
N THR A 13 18.48 9.36 24.76
CA THR A 13 18.35 10.72 25.34
C THR A 13 17.16 10.79 26.29
N THR A 14 16.80 11.99 26.73
CA THR A 14 15.66 12.24 27.63
C THR A 14 14.35 11.75 26.94
N SER A 15 13.43 11.15 27.70
CA SER A 15 12.17 10.58 27.19
C SER A 15 11.40 11.52 26.28
N ALA A 16 11.33 12.81 26.60
CA ALA A 16 10.66 13.81 25.77
C ALA A 16 11.30 13.96 24.38
N LEU A 17 12.62 13.96 24.29
CA LEU A 17 13.36 14.04 23.02
C LEU A 17 13.22 12.75 22.22
N GLN A 18 13.17 11.59 22.86
CA GLN A 18 12.92 10.31 22.20
C GLN A 18 11.53 10.29 21.55
N PHE A 19 10.48 10.72 22.28
CA PHE A 19 9.14 10.83 21.71
C PHE A 19 9.07 11.80 20.53
N ALA A 20 9.70 12.98 20.65
CA ALA A 20 9.75 13.94 19.55
C ALA A 20 10.46 13.37 18.32
N TYR A 21 11.59 12.67 18.52
CA TYR A 21 12.33 12.01 17.45
C TYR A 21 11.50 10.95 16.74
N ILE A 22 10.85 10.04 17.51
CA ILE A 22 10.00 8.99 16.97
C ILE A 22 8.83 9.61 16.19
N PHE A 23 8.18 10.63 16.75
CA PHE A 23 7.07 11.32 16.11
C PHE A 23 7.46 11.92 14.76
N VAL A 24 8.59 12.65 14.72
CA VAL A 24 9.08 13.27 13.48
C VAL A 24 9.52 12.23 12.45
N THR A 25 10.34 11.26 12.84
CA THR A 25 10.87 10.25 11.91
C THR A 25 9.78 9.31 11.38
N TYR A 26 8.82 8.93 12.23
CA TYR A 26 7.67 8.14 11.82
C TYR A 26 6.81 8.89 10.80
N ASN A 27 6.42 10.14 11.08
CA ASN A 27 5.64 10.94 10.15
C ASN A 27 6.41 11.26 8.86
N LEU A 28 7.70 11.52 8.94
CA LEU A 28 8.54 11.70 7.76
C LEU A 28 8.49 10.48 6.84
N CYS A 29 8.62 9.29 7.40
CA CYS A 29 8.60 8.05 6.62
C CYS A 29 7.21 7.70 6.10
N THR A 30 6.20 7.65 6.98
CA THR A 30 4.86 7.15 6.66
C THR A 30 4.01 8.16 5.89
N THR A 31 4.22 9.47 6.11
CA THR A 31 3.44 10.50 5.45
C THR A 31 4.19 11.08 4.26
N VAL A 32 5.37 11.65 4.48
CA VAL A 32 6.08 12.39 3.43
C VAL A 32 6.70 11.44 2.40
N CYS A 33 7.58 10.54 2.84
CA CYS A 33 8.30 9.65 1.92
C CYS A 33 7.38 8.65 1.23
N TYR A 34 6.40 8.10 1.96
CA TYR A 34 5.42 7.18 1.40
C TYR A 34 4.55 7.87 0.35
N THR A 35 4.02 9.06 0.63
CA THR A 35 3.20 9.80 -0.32
C THR A 35 3.99 10.22 -1.55
N ALA A 36 5.23 10.71 -1.37
CA ALA A 36 6.12 11.09 -2.46
C ALA A 36 6.46 9.91 -3.41
N LEU A 37 6.51 8.68 -2.88
CA LEU A 37 6.70 7.46 -3.67
C LEU A 37 5.40 6.95 -4.31
N ASN A 38 4.32 6.94 -3.55
CA ASN A 38 3.07 6.30 -3.97
C ASN A 38 2.33 7.10 -5.05
N LEU A 39 2.43 8.44 -5.06
CA LEU A 39 1.80 9.27 -6.08
C LEU A 39 2.36 9.01 -7.49
N PRO A 40 3.69 9.08 -7.75
CA PRO A 40 4.23 8.74 -9.06
C PRO A 40 4.01 7.28 -9.45
N TYR A 41 4.13 6.35 -8.49
CA TYR A 41 3.88 4.93 -8.72
C TYR A 41 2.42 4.66 -9.11
N GLY A 42 1.46 5.33 -8.48
CA GLY A 42 0.04 5.24 -8.83
C GLY A 42 -0.24 5.78 -10.25
N SER A 43 0.37 6.90 -10.64
CA SER A 43 0.22 7.48 -11.97
C SER A 43 0.93 6.67 -13.06
N LEU A 44 2.04 5.99 -12.74
CA LEU A 44 2.81 5.17 -13.68
C LEU A 44 1.94 4.12 -14.38
N SER A 45 1.04 3.45 -13.65
CA SER A 45 0.14 2.46 -14.22
C SER A 45 -0.79 3.02 -15.30
N ALA A 46 -1.13 4.29 -15.23
CA ALA A 46 -1.92 5.00 -16.24
C ALA A 46 -1.09 5.44 -17.44
N MET A 47 0.22 5.65 -17.25
CA MET A 47 1.18 6.08 -18.29
C MET A 47 1.79 4.92 -19.07
N MET A 48 1.73 3.68 -18.54
CA MET A 48 2.31 2.50 -19.17
C MET A 48 1.48 1.98 -20.35
N THR A 49 0.15 2.16 -20.35
CA THR A 49 -0.72 1.68 -21.44
C THR A 49 -1.97 2.52 -21.62
N ARG A 50 -2.39 2.69 -22.89
CA ARG A 50 -3.68 3.31 -23.24
C ARG A 50 -4.84 2.31 -23.21
N ILE A 51 -4.55 1.01 -23.25
CA ILE A 51 -5.56 -0.05 -23.31
C ILE A 51 -6.13 -0.30 -21.92
N SER A 52 -7.43 -0.05 -21.75
CA SER A 52 -8.10 -0.20 -20.44
C SER A 52 -7.97 -1.62 -19.88
N LYS A 53 -8.02 -2.67 -20.71
CA LYS A 53 -7.89 -4.07 -20.28
C LYS A 53 -6.51 -4.36 -19.67
N GLU A 54 -5.45 -3.86 -20.27
CA GLU A 54 -4.08 -4.04 -19.75
C GLU A 54 -3.89 -3.29 -18.43
N ARG A 55 -4.46 -2.10 -18.31
CA ARG A 55 -4.45 -1.32 -17.06
C ARG A 55 -5.17 -2.04 -15.94
N ASP A 56 -6.27 -2.72 -16.26
CA ASP A 56 -7.00 -3.53 -15.28
C ASP A 56 -6.17 -4.71 -14.80
N MET A 57 -5.49 -5.41 -15.72
CA MET A 57 -4.57 -6.49 -15.37
C MET A 57 -3.41 -6.01 -14.50
N LEU A 58 -2.78 -4.88 -14.83
CA LEU A 58 -1.74 -4.28 -13.99
C LEU A 58 -2.24 -3.99 -12.57
N SER A 59 -3.46 -3.47 -12.45
CA SER A 59 -4.08 -3.20 -11.15
C SER A 59 -4.35 -4.48 -10.36
N ILE A 60 -4.84 -5.54 -11.01
CA ILE A 60 -5.08 -6.85 -10.40
C ILE A 60 -3.77 -7.44 -9.87
N PHE A 61 -2.72 -7.49 -10.68
CA PHE A 61 -1.42 -7.99 -10.24
C PHE A 61 -0.84 -7.17 -9.08
N ARG A 62 -0.94 -5.84 -9.14
CA ARG A 62 -0.49 -4.98 -8.04
C ARG A 62 -1.22 -5.29 -6.74
N MET A 63 -2.54 -5.46 -6.79
CA MET A 63 -3.37 -5.78 -5.62
C MET A 63 -3.11 -7.17 -5.07
N ALA A 64 -2.79 -8.15 -5.92
CA ALA A 64 -2.47 -9.51 -5.50
C ALA A 64 -1.05 -9.63 -4.91
N LEU A 65 -0.06 -8.96 -5.51
CA LEU A 65 1.34 -9.05 -5.09
C LEU A 65 1.65 -8.22 -3.83
N SER A 66 0.90 -7.15 -3.57
CA SER A 66 1.13 -6.29 -2.39
C SER A 66 0.97 -7.04 -1.06
N PRO A 67 -0.08 -7.82 -0.81
CA PRO A 67 -0.20 -8.63 0.41
C PRO A 67 0.86 -9.72 0.53
N LEU A 68 1.26 -10.34 -0.58
CA LEU A 68 2.36 -11.32 -0.59
C LEU A 68 3.67 -10.70 -0.11
N GLY A 69 4.01 -9.52 -0.62
CA GLY A 69 5.19 -8.78 -0.17
C GLY A 69 5.13 -8.44 1.32
N LYS A 70 3.96 -8.07 1.83
CA LYS A 70 3.73 -7.80 3.25
C LYS A 70 3.97 -9.05 4.11
N ILE A 71 3.39 -10.19 3.74
CA ILE A 71 3.58 -11.46 4.48
C ILE A 71 5.05 -11.86 4.48
N LEU A 72 5.72 -11.85 3.32
CA LEU A 72 7.15 -12.18 3.23
C LEU A 72 8.00 -11.28 4.13
N ALA A 73 7.75 -9.96 4.09
CA ALA A 73 8.48 -9.03 4.93
C ALA A 73 8.26 -9.31 6.43
N VAL A 74 7.02 -9.48 6.87
CA VAL A 74 6.69 -9.72 8.29
C VAL A 74 7.25 -11.07 8.75
N SER A 75 7.05 -12.13 7.97
CA SER A 75 7.50 -13.49 8.32
C SER A 75 9.02 -13.60 8.37
N ALA A 76 9.76 -12.90 7.51
CA ALA A 76 11.21 -12.94 7.49
C ALA A 76 11.86 -12.02 8.54
N THR A 77 11.20 -10.91 8.91
CA THR A 77 11.79 -9.91 9.80
C THR A 77 12.06 -10.46 11.20
N LEU A 78 11.08 -11.13 11.82
CA LEU A 78 11.22 -11.64 13.19
C LEU A 78 12.31 -12.72 13.34
N PRO A 79 12.39 -13.74 12.47
CA PRO A 79 13.51 -14.69 12.51
C PRO A 79 14.87 -14.04 12.30
N LEU A 80 14.98 -13.08 11.38
CA LEU A 80 16.22 -12.35 11.12
C LEU A 80 16.69 -11.57 12.36
N ILE A 81 15.78 -10.90 13.07
CA ILE A 81 16.11 -10.15 14.29
C ILE A 81 16.67 -11.09 15.36
N LYS A 82 16.06 -12.27 15.56
CA LYS A 82 16.55 -13.28 16.51
C LYS A 82 17.95 -13.77 16.16
N VAL A 83 18.24 -13.98 14.88
CA VAL A 83 19.59 -14.38 14.41
C VAL A 83 20.63 -13.30 14.69
N PHE A 84 20.27 -12.03 14.62
CA PHE A 84 21.18 -10.90 14.85
C PHE A 84 21.29 -10.46 16.34
N GLY A 85 20.64 -11.18 17.28
CA GLY A 85 20.84 -10.98 18.71
C GLY A 85 19.77 -10.21 19.45
N ASP A 86 18.59 -10.01 18.85
CA ASP A 86 17.35 -9.44 19.45
C ASP A 86 17.56 -8.13 20.26
N ASN A 87 18.42 -7.26 19.75
CA ASN A 87 18.70 -5.95 20.33
C ASN A 87 18.42 -4.82 19.33
N GLN A 88 18.50 -3.56 19.77
CA GLN A 88 18.25 -2.40 18.91
C GLN A 88 19.12 -2.41 17.64
N LEU A 89 20.39 -2.82 17.76
CA LEU A 89 21.30 -2.93 16.61
C LEU A 89 20.84 -4.01 15.60
N ALA A 90 20.25 -5.10 16.09
CA ALA A 90 19.67 -6.13 15.21
C ALA A 90 18.51 -5.56 14.39
N TRP A 91 17.63 -4.78 14.99
CA TRP A 91 16.56 -4.08 14.28
C TRP A 91 17.11 -3.13 13.20
N VAL A 92 18.10 -2.31 13.53
CA VAL A 92 18.73 -1.40 12.57
C VAL A 92 19.36 -2.16 11.39
N LYS A 93 20.07 -3.27 11.65
CA LYS A 93 20.69 -4.10 10.60
C LYS A 93 19.63 -4.72 9.70
N VAL A 94 18.60 -5.35 10.26
CA VAL A 94 17.52 -5.99 9.48
C VAL A 94 16.76 -4.97 8.64
N MET A 95 16.43 -3.81 9.22
CA MET A 95 15.75 -2.73 8.49
C MET A 95 16.64 -2.10 7.41
N SER A 96 17.95 -2.09 7.60
CA SER A 96 18.90 -1.65 6.57
C SER A 96 18.92 -2.63 5.38
N ILE A 97 18.87 -3.95 5.64
CA ILE A 97 18.76 -4.97 4.56
C ILE A 97 17.47 -4.76 3.77
N TRP A 98 16.33 -4.58 4.45
CA TRP A 98 15.05 -4.29 3.79
C TRP A 98 15.07 -2.97 3.01
N ALA A 99 15.73 -1.94 3.54
CA ALA A 99 15.88 -0.65 2.88
C ALA A 99 16.70 -0.74 1.59
N VAL A 100 17.78 -1.52 1.59
CA VAL A 100 18.60 -1.78 0.39
C VAL A 100 17.80 -2.60 -0.63
N LEU A 101 17.11 -3.65 -0.19
CA LEU A 101 16.27 -4.47 -1.08
C LEU A 101 15.17 -3.63 -1.73
N ALA A 102 14.47 -2.79 -0.95
CA ALA A 102 13.46 -1.89 -1.46
C ALA A 102 14.03 -0.89 -2.48
N LEU A 103 15.22 -0.34 -2.21
CA LEU A 103 15.90 0.56 -3.14
C LEU A 103 16.22 -0.14 -4.46
N LEU A 104 16.77 -1.36 -4.41
CA LEU A 104 17.07 -2.15 -5.61
C LEU A 104 15.81 -2.44 -6.43
N LEU A 105 14.72 -2.86 -5.78
CA LEU A 105 13.45 -3.11 -6.46
C LEU A 105 12.88 -1.85 -7.11
N LEU A 106 12.98 -0.70 -6.44
CA LEU A 106 12.56 0.59 -7.01
C LEU A 106 13.41 0.99 -8.21
N LEU A 107 14.73 0.78 -8.16
CA LEU A 107 15.61 1.03 -9.29
C LEU A 107 15.30 0.11 -10.47
N ILE A 108 15.05 -1.18 -10.22
CA ILE A 108 14.63 -2.11 -11.28
C ILE A 108 13.30 -1.64 -11.90
N CYS A 109 12.35 -1.22 -11.08
CA CYS A 109 11.08 -0.67 -11.55
C CYS A 109 11.33 0.56 -12.44
N PHE A 110 12.17 1.48 -12.01
CA PHE A 110 12.52 2.69 -12.78
C PHE A 110 13.13 2.37 -14.14
N TYR A 111 14.07 1.42 -14.21
CA TYR A 111 14.72 1.05 -15.47
C TYR A 111 13.84 0.23 -16.41
N LYS A 112 12.95 -0.61 -15.88
CA LYS A 112 12.12 -1.53 -16.67
C LYS A 112 10.77 -0.93 -17.07
N CYS A 113 10.16 -0.12 -16.22
CA CYS A 113 8.88 0.51 -16.51
C CYS A 113 9.09 1.75 -17.38
N LYS A 114 8.74 1.63 -18.66
CA LYS A 114 8.80 2.76 -19.61
C LYS A 114 7.41 3.39 -19.75
N GLU A 115 7.36 4.70 -19.77
CA GLU A 115 6.18 5.46 -20.14
C GLU A 115 5.97 5.34 -21.66
N THR A 116 4.98 4.56 -22.07
CA THR A 116 4.64 4.39 -23.50
C THR A 116 3.57 5.36 -23.96
N VAL A 117 2.81 5.93 -23.03
CA VAL A 117 1.85 6.98 -23.33
C VAL A 117 2.58 8.32 -23.40
N VAL A 118 3.16 8.62 -24.57
CA VAL A 118 3.65 9.97 -24.84
C VAL A 118 2.42 10.87 -24.91
N LEU A 119 2.27 11.74 -23.93
CA LEU A 119 1.36 12.87 -24.04
C LEU A 119 1.86 13.71 -25.23
N GLU A 120 1.11 13.70 -26.33
CA GLU A 120 1.43 14.52 -27.48
C GLU A 120 1.61 15.96 -27.00
N LYS A 121 2.84 16.46 -27.10
CA LYS A 121 3.22 17.83 -26.77
C LYS A 121 2.55 18.88 -27.68
N THR A 122 1.61 18.46 -28.53
CA THR A 122 1.03 19.26 -29.61
C THR A 122 -0.09 20.20 -29.16
N GLN A 123 -0.59 20.04 -27.94
CA GLN A 123 -1.40 21.11 -27.36
C GLN A 123 -0.59 21.75 -26.25
N LYS A 124 -0.30 23.07 -26.41
CA LYS A 124 0.13 23.92 -25.31
C LYS A 124 -0.82 23.63 -24.15
N THR A 125 -0.38 22.77 -23.22
CA THR A 125 -1.15 22.48 -22.02
C THR A 125 -1.22 23.81 -21.29
N GLU A 126 -2.30 24.54 -21.46
CA GLU A 126 -2.58 25.70 -20.63
C GLU A 126 -2.43 25.20 -19.20
N LYS A 127 -1.48 25.79 -18.48
CA LYS A 127 -1.25 25.44 -17.08
C LYS A 127 -2.50 25.83 -16.31
N ILE A 128 -3.43 24.89 -16.17
CA ILE A 128 -4.64 25.10 -15.39
C ILE A 128 -4.18 25.40 -13.96
N PRO A 129 -4.49 26.56 -13.40
CA PRO A 129 -4.10 26.91 -12.04
C PRO A 129 -4.69 25.88 -11.08
N ALA A 130 -3.91 25.45 -10.09
CA ALA A 130 -4.29 24.38 -9.15
C ALA A 130 -5.68 24.63 -8.51
N ARG A 131 -6.03 25.89 -8.25
CA ARG A 131 -7.34 26.28 -7.73
C ARG A 131 -8.49 25.92 -8.69
N GLN A 132 -8.28 26.09 -9.98
CA GLN A 132 -9.30 25.76 -10.99
C GLN A 132 -9.43 24.24 -11.16
N ALA A 133 -8.31 23.50 -11.12
CA ALA A 133 -8.32 22.04 -11.13
C ALA A 133 -9.06 21.47 -9.92
N LEU A 134 -8.81 22.00 -8.71
CA LEU A 134 -9.53 21.62 -7.50
C LEU A 134 -11.03 21.92 -7.58
N ARG A 135 -11.42 23.06 -8.17
CA ARG A 135 -12.82 23.38 -8.37
C ARG A 135 -13.52 22.40 -9.31
N PHE A 136 -12.89 22.03 -10.42
CA PHE A 136 -13.43 21.01 -11.33
C PHE A 136 -13.58 19.65 -10.64
N LEU A 137 -12.61 19.27 -9.82
CA LEU A 137 -12.65 18.03 -9.04
C LEU A 137 -13.81 18.06 -8.03
N ALA A 138 -13.95 19.17 -7.29
CA ALA A 138 -15.01 19.33 -6.29
C ALA A 138 -16.43 19.34 -6.89
N LEU A 139 -16.58 19.81 -8.13
CA LEU A 139 -17.87 19.79 -8.84
C LEU A 139 -18.21 18.43 -9.46
N ASN A 140 -17.24 17.50 -9.52
CA ASN A 140 -17.45 16.18 -10.11
C ASN A 140 -18.10 15.22 -9.09
N LYS A 141 -19.39 14.92 -9.28
CA LYS A 141 -20.12 13.99 -8.41
C LYS A 141 -19.52 12.59 -8.34
N TYR A 142 -18.91 12.11 -9.43
CA TYR A 142 -18.29 10.78 -9.48
C TYR A 142 -17.02 10.72 -8.62
N PHE A 143 -16.32 11.84 -8.50
CA PHE A 143 -15.19 11.95 -7.58
C PHE A 143 -15.64 11.73 -6.13
N TRP A 144 -16.70 12.39 -5.69
CA TRP A 144 -17.22 12.25 -4.33
C TRP A 144 -17.73 10.85 -4.04
N ILE A 145 -18.44 10.22 -4.99
CA ILE A 145 -18.88 8.83 -4.87
C ILE A 145 -17.68 7.89 -4.70
N ALA A 146 -16.65 8.03 -5.53
CA ALA A 146 -15.45 7.20 -5.44
C ALA A 146 -14.70 7.41 -4.12
N MET A 147 -14.58 8.65 -3.65
CA MET A 147 -13.96 8.99 -2.36
C MET A 147 -14.74 8.39 -1.19
N THR A 148 -16.07 8.47 -1.20
CA THR A 148 -16.91 7.89 -0.14
C THR A 148 -16.74 6.37 -0.09
N ILE A 149 -16.78 5.68 -1.24
CA ILE A 149 -16.58 4.22 -1.31
C ILE A 149 -15.19 3.87 -0.76
N TRP A 150 -14.15 4.57 -1.20
CA TRP A 150 -12.78 4.32 -0.74
C TRP A 150 -12.62 4.55 0.76
N THR A 151 -13.22 5.61 1.29
CA THR A 151 -13.19 5.91 2.73
C THR A 151 -13.91 4.84 3.54
N MET A 152 -15.12 4.44 3.14
CA MET A 152 -15.87 3.38 3.83
C MET A 152 -15.11 2.05 3.83
N GLN A 153 -14.50 1.69 2.72
CA GLN A 153 -13.69 0.47 2.60
C GLN A 153 -12.48 0.49 3.54
N ASN A 154 -11.79 1.64 3.67
CA ASN A 154 -10.69 1.79 4.62
C ASN A 154 -11.16 1.74 6.08
N VAL A 155 -12.31 2.32 6.39
CA VAL A 155 -12.90 2.25 7.75
C VAL A 155 -13.20 0.80 8.13
N ILE A 156 -13.85 0.04 7.24
CA ILE A 156 -14.13 -1.39 7.46
C ILE A 156 -12.83 -2.17 7.67
N ALA A 157 -11.82 -1.97 6.82
CA ALA A 157 -10.54 -2.64 6.94
C ALA A 157 -9.82 -2.32 8.26
N CYS A 158 -9.86 -1.07 8.72
CA CYS A 158 -9.30 -0.67 10.01
C CYS A 158 -10.04 -1.34 11.18
N ILE A 159 -11.38 -1.32 11.16
CA ILE A 159 -12.21 -1.94 12.20
C ILE A 159 -11.91 -3.45 12.28
N THR A 160 -11.95 -4.15 11.16
CA THR A 160 -11.64 -5.59 11.10
C THR A 160 -10.23 -5.89 11.62
N GLY A 161 -9.23 -5.09 11.21
CA GLY A 161 -7.85 -5.26 11.65
C GLY A 161 -7.65 -5.05 13.16
N ILE A 162 -8.45 -4.17 13.78
CA ILE A 162 -8.40 -3.93 15.23
C ILE A 162 -9.17 -5.02 16.00
N ILE A 163 -10.33 -5.43 15.51
CA ILE A 163 -11.21 -6.37 16.22
C ILE A 163 -10.64 -7.80 16.18
N LEU A 164 -10.03 -8.22 15.09
CA LEU A 164 -9.56 -9.60 14.91
C LEU A 164 -8.62 -10.10 16.03
N PRO A 165 -7.58 -9.35 16.48
CA PRO A 165 -6.76 -9.76 17.62
C PRO A 165 -7.54 -9.92 18.92
N TYR A 166 -8.50 -9.01 19.19
CA TYR A 166 -9.36 -9.09 20.36
C TYR A 166 -10.29 -10.31 20.31
N TYR A 167 -10.81 -10.61 19.13
CA TYR A 167 -11.64 -11.80 18.91
C TYR A 167 -10.85 -13.09 19.20
N CYS A 168 -9.61 -13.19 18.72
CA CYS A 168 -8.74 -14.32 19.02
C CYS A 168 -8.48 -14.46 20.52
N LYS A 169 -8.13 -13.35 21.19
CA LYS A 169 -7.79 -13.34 22.61
C LYS A 169 -8.96 -13.65 23.52
N TYR A 170 -10.14 -13.05 23.30
CA TYR A 170 -11.27 -13.11 24.24
C TYR A 170 -12.30 -14.16 23.90
N ILE A 171 -12.42 -14.59 22.64
CA ILE A 171 -13.40 -15.59 22.21
C ILE A 171 -12.76 -16.94 22.00
N PHE A 172 -11.61 -16.99 21.31
CA PHE A 172 -10.89 -18.25 21.09
C PHE A 172 -9.89 -18.58 22.21
N PHE A 173 -9.56 -17.63 23.08
CA PHE A 173 -8.57 -17.78 24.16
C PHE A 173 -7.17 -18.23 23.66
N ASP A 174 -6.85 -17.96 22.42
CA ASP A 174 -5.58 -18.34 21.79
C ASP A 174 -5.07 -17.25 20.84
N ASP A 175 -4.05 -16.53 21.28
CA ASP A 175 -3.44 -15.44 20.51
C ASP A 175 -2.71 -15.94 19.26
N SER A 176 -2.34 -17.24 19.21
CA SER A 176 -1.62 -17.83 18.07
C SER A 176 -2.49 -17.96 16.82
N LEU A 177 -3.81 -18.08 17.01
CA LEU A 177 -4.79 -18.18 15.93
C LEU A 177 -4.86 -16.91 15.05
N TYR A 178 -4.50 -15.75 15.61
CA TYR A 178 -4.49 -14.49 14.83
C TYR A 178 -3.62 -14.60 13.58
N GLY A 179 -2.40 -15.12 13.72
CA GLY A 179 -1.48 -15.27 12.59
C GLY A 179 -2.03 -16.21 11.51
N LEU A 180 -2.62 -17.32 11.94
CA LEU A 180 -3.21 -18.31 11.05
C LEU A 180 -4.43 -17.76 10.31
N LEU A 181 -5.35 -17.12 11.02
CA LEU A 181 -6.52 -16.49 10.41
C LEU A 181 -6.15 -15.41 9.40
N TYR A 182 -5.17 -14.56 9.74
CA TYR A 182 -4.68 -13.54 8.83
C TYR A 182 -4.01 -14.13 7.58
N LEU A 183 -3.28 -15.24 7.70
CA LEU A 183 -2.71 -15.95 6.56
C LEU A 183 -3.79 -16.53 5.66
N VAL A 184 -4.79 -17.21 6.24
CA VAL A 184 -5.91 -17.79 5.47
C VAL A 184 -6.68 -16.70 4.76
N GLU A 185 -7.04 -15.62 5.43
CA GLU A 185 -7.72 -14.45 4.84
C GLU A 185 -6.93 -13.91 3.64
N THR A 186 -5.62 -13.74 3.80
CA THR A 186 -4.77 -13.20 2.73
C THR A 186 -4.66 -14.15 1.54
N ILE A 187 -4.53 -15.45 1.76
CA ILE A 187 -4.48 -16.46 0.69
C ILE A 187 -5.79 -16.48 -0.09
N VAL A 188 -6.93 -16.49 0.62
CA VAL A 188 -8.25 -16.44 0.00
C VAL A 188 -8.43 -15.15 -0.82
N MET A 189 -8.04 -14.01 -0.26
CA MET A 189 -8.09 -12.72 -0.96
C MET A 189 -7.27 -12.73 -2.25
N ILE A 190 -6.06 -13.25 -2.24
CA ILE A 190 -5.20 -13.35 -3.43
C ILE A 190 -5.83 -14.29 -4.47
N ALA A 191 -6.33 -15.45 -4.04
CA ALA A 191 -7.00 -16.39 -4.92
C ALA A 191 -8.22 -15.77 -5.61
N VAL A 192 -9.06 -15.07 -4.86
CA VAL A 192 -10.22 -14.36 -5.41
C VAL A 192 -9.79 -13.27 -6.39
N ILE A 193 -8.79 -12.47 -6.06
CA ILE A 193 -8.29 -11.40 -6.93
C ILE A 193 -7.75 -11.97 -8.25
N LEU A 194 -7.01 -13.06 -8.22
CA LEU A 194 -6.38 -13.61 -9.42
C LEU A 194 -7.32 -14.46 -10.28
N LEU A 195 -8.21 -15.24 -9.66
CA LEU A 195 -9.05 -16.21 -10.36
C LEU A 195 -10.44 -15.64 -10.70
N VAL A 196 -11.04 -14.96 -9.75
CA VAL A 196 -12.45 -14.51 -9.83
C VAL A 196 -12.56 -13.13 -10.46
N CYS A 197 -11.73 -12.18 -10.00
CA CYS A 197 -11.79 -10.80 -10.47
C CYS A 197 -11.67 -10.61 -11.99
N PRO A 198 -10.73 -11.23 -12.71
CA PRO A 198 -10.61 -11.05 -14.16
C PRO A 198 -11.84 -11.55 -14.92
N THR A 199 -12.40 -12.68 -14.45
CA THR A 199 -13.58 -13.30 -15.06
C THR A 199 -14.82 -12.44 -14.87
N LEU A 200 -15.04 -11.96 -13.66
CA LEU A 200 -16.18 -11.10 -13.34
C LEU A 200 -16.09 -9.72 -14.02
N LEU A 201 -14.89 -9.13 -14.07
CA LEU A 201 -14.66 -7.85 -14.76
C LEU A 201 -14.99 -7.96 -16.26
N ARG A 202 -14.63 -9.08 -16.88
CA ARG A 202 -14.95 -9.31 -18.31
C ARG A 202 -16.45 -9.51 -18.54
N LYS A 203 -17.15 -10.20 -17.63
CA LYS A 203 -18.56 -10.56 -17.80
C LYS A 203 -19.52 -9.44 -17.43
N TYR A 204 -19.30 -8.77 -16.30
CA TYR A 204 -20.26 -7.82 -15.72
C TYR A 204 -19.81 -6.35 -15.81
N GLY A 205 -18.56 -6.10 -16.14
CA GLY A 205 -17.98 -4.75 -16.18
C GLY A 205 -17.73 -4.16 -14.80
N LYS A 206 -16.95 -3.07 -14.76
CA LYS A 206 -16.48 -2.43 -13.51
C LYS A 206 -17.60 -1.89 -12.63
N ARG A 207 -18.61 -1.26 -13.26
CA ARG A 207 -19.73 -0.63 -12.55
C ARG A 207 -20.55 -1.63 -11.76
N ASN A 208 -20.98 -2.71 -12.40
CA ASN A 208 -21.84 -3.71 -11.77
C ASN A 208 -21.09 -4.50 -10.70
N MET A 209 -19.80 -4.78 -10.93
CA MET A 209 -18.95 -5.42 -9.94
C MET A 209 -18.77 -4.58 -8.67
N SER A 210 -18.57 -3.25 -8.82
CA SER A 210 -18.50 -2.35 -7.68
C SER A 210 -19.82 -2.30 -6.88
N LEU A 211 -20.95 -2.32 -7.57
CA LEU A 211 -22.28 -2.37 -6.91
C LEU A 211 -22.46 -3.64 -6.08
N VAL A 212 -22.13 -4.80 -6.65
CA VAL A 212 -22.22 -6.09 -5.94
C VAL A 212 -21.29 -6.08 -4.71
N GLY A 213 -20.04 -5.59 -4.85
CA GLY A 213 -19.11 -5.51 -3.74
C GLY A 213 -19.49 -4.53 -2.62
N ILE A 214 -20.43 -3.60 -2.87
CA ILE A 214 -20.97 -2.69 -1.83
C ILE A 214 -22.15 -3.33 -1.09
N ILE A 215 -22.90 -4.21 -1.77
CA ILE A 215 -24.09 -4.86 -1.20
C ILE A 215 -23.72 -6.06 -0.30
N LEU A 216 -22.62 -6.75 -0.64
CA LEU A 216 -22.07 -7.87 0.14
C LEU A 216 -21.24 -7.40 1.32
#